data_3a12a8d0092c4923817205e674267972
#
_entry.id   3a12a8d0092c4923817205e674267972
#
_cell.length_a   1.000
_cell.length_b   1.000
_cell.length_c   1.000
_cell.angle_alpha   90.00
_cell.angle_beta   90.00
_cell.angle_gamma   90.00
#
_symmetry.space_group_name_H-M   'P 1'
#
loop_
_entity.id
_entity.type
_entity.pdbx_description
1 polymer ?
#
loop_
_entity_poly.entity_id
_entity_poly.type
_entity_poly.pdbx_seq_one_letter_code
_entity_poly.pdbx_strand_id
1 'polypeptide(L)'
;MELNKLNDNDGAKSSKKRLGRGVGSGLGKTSGKGHKGQKSRSGVSIKGFEGGQMPIHRRLPKRGFNKHNRKVYRILNLGDLQKVIDNGKIDIKKEINNSVILSSGVIKNLKDGIRILARGKITSKVNILVDGASKNAIEQVKKVGGNLAVTEKNIKDTK
;
A
#
# COMPACT_ATOMS: atom_id res chain seq x y z
N MET A 1 -23.55 -20.80 -13.42
CA MET A 1 -22.08 -20.86 -13.56
C MET A 1 -21.74 -22.35 -13.58
N GLU A 2 -21.16 -22.86 -14.64
CA GLU A 2 -20.81 -24.28 -14.77
C GLU A 2 -19.34 -24.44 -14.32
N LEU A 3 -19.07 -25.40 -13.45
CA LEU A 3 -17.73 -25.65 -12.89
C LEU A 3 -16.68 -25.99 -13.97
N ASN A 4 -17.09 -26.60 -15.05
CA ASN A 4 -16.23 -26.94 -16.19
C ASN A 4 -15.83 -25.74 -17.07
N LYS A 5 -16.45 -24.57 -16.87
CA LYS A 5 -16.14 -23.31 -17.58
C LYS A 5 -15.29 -22.33 -16.77
N LEU A 6 -14.82 -22.74 -15.58
CA LEU A 6 -13.92 -21.93 -14.76
C LEU A 6 -12.51 -22.02 -15.33
N ASN A 7 -12.09 -20.98 -16.03
CA ASN A 7 -10.74 -20.81 -16.56
C ASN A 7 -10.11 -19.56 -15.98
N ASP A 8 -8.79 -19.56 -15.85
CA ASP A 8 -8.07 -18.35 -15.51
C ASP A 8 -8.22 -17.30 -16.63
N ASN A 9 -8.10 -16.02 -16.29
CA ASN A 9 -8.05 -14.96 -17.29
C ASN A 9 -6.85 -15.13 -18.22
N ASP A 10 -7.01 -14.75 -19.49
CA ASP A 10 -5.93 -14.79 -20.46
C ASP A 10 -4.72 -13.98 -19.96
N GLY A 11 -3.55 -14.62 -19.93
CA GLY A 11 -2.32 -14.02 -19.39
C GLY A 11 -2.12 -14.14 -17.87
N ALA A 12 -3.04 -14.75 -17.12
CA ALA A 12 -2.89 -14.96 -15.67
C ALA A 12 -1.68 -15.84 -15.31
N LYS A 13 -1.32 -16.79 -16.20
CA LYS A 13 -0.15 -17.67 -16.04
C LYS A 13 0.84 -17.41 -17.17
N SER A 14 2.04 -16.95 -16.83
CA SER A 14 3.15 -16.90 -17.77
C SER A 14 3.83 -18.27 -17.86
N SER A 15 4.21 -18.70 -19.07
CA SER A 15 4.96 -19.95 -19.28
C SER A 15 6.34 -19.83 -18.64
N LYS A 16 6.74 -20.84 -17.87
CA LYS A 16 8.06 -20.88 -17.25
C LYS A 16 9.16 -20.94 -18.32
N LYS A 17 10.08 -19.98 -18.28
CA LYS A 17 11.22 -19.92 -19.19
C LYS A 17 12.15 -21.11 -18.97
N ARG A 18 12.31 -21.97 -19.98
CA ARG A 18 13.18 -23.16 -19.93
C ARG A 18 14.55 -22.81 -20.49
N LEU A 19 15.58 -22.94 -19.66
CA LEU A 19 16.96 -22.65 -20.01
C LEU A 19 17.66 -23.92 -20.55
N GLY A 20 18.63 -23.76 -21.44
CA GLY A 20 19.44 -24.87 -21.98
C GLY A 20 18.66 -25.88 -22.82
N ARG A 21 17.63 -25.43 -23.56
CA ARG A 21 16.77 -26.30 -24.39
C ARG A 21 16.85 -25.96 -25.88
N GLY A 22 18.03 -26.05 -26.42
CA GLY A 22 18.28 -25.85 -27.84
C GLY A 22 18.73 -24.44 -28.23
N VAL A 23 19.43 -24.33 -29.32
CA VAL A 23 20.02 -23.07 -29.83
C VAL A 23 18.91 -22.10 -30.26
N GLY A 24 17.85 -22.60 -30.88
CA GLY A 24 16.74 -21.81 -31.39
C GLY A 24 15.95 -21.09 -30.28
N SER A 25 16.06 -21.51 -29.01
CA SER A 25 15.42 -20.82 -27.87
C SER A 25 16.15 -19.52 -27.47
N GLY A 26 17.31 -19.21 -28.04
CA GLY A 26 18.17 -18.09 -27.65
C GLY A 26 18.88 -18.27 -26.30
N LEU A 27 18.52 -19.29 -25.54
CA LEU A 27 19.06 -19.60 -24.21
C LEU A 27 19.58 -21.05 -24.13
N GLY A 28 19.97 -21.59 -25.26
CA GLY A 28 20.62 -22.90 -25.36
C GLY A 28 22.02 -22.90 -24.76
N LYS A 29 22.74 -24.01 -24.89
CA LYS A 29 24.15 -24.24 -24.49
C LYS A 29 24.49 -23.71 -23.09
N THR A 30 24.76 -22.42 -22.95
CA THR A 30 25.20 -21.77 -21.69
C THR A 30 24.06 -21.22 -20.83
N SER A 31 22.80 -21.41 -21.23
CA SER A 31 21.60 -20.94 -20.51
C SER A 31 21.58 -19.42 -20.22
N GLY A 32 22.23 -18.62 -21.07
CA GLY A 32 22.37 -17.17 -20.91
C GLY A 32 23.40 -16.74 -19.86
N LYS A 33 24.17 -17.68 -19.28
CA LYS A 33 25.20 -17.36 -18.28
C LYS A 33 26.59 -17.06 -18.87
N GLY A 34 26.78 -17.32 -20.18
CA GLY A 34 28.09 -17.21 -20.84
C GLY A 34 29.06 -18.31 -20.45
N HIS A 35 30.34 -18.11 -20.80
CA HIS A 35 31.41 -19.06 -20.53
C HIS A 35 32.27 -18.53 -19.38
N LYS A 36 32.78 -19.47 -18.54
CA LYS A 36 33.70 -19.14 -17.41
C LYS A 36 33.26 -17.93 -16.58
N GLY A 37 34.04 -17.53 -15.62
CA GLY A 37 33.73 -16.39 -14.74
C GLY A 37 32.74 -16.72 -13.62
N GLN A 38 32.63 -15.80 -12.68
CA GLN A 38 31.89 -15.97 -11.44
C GLN A 38 30.37 -16.09 -11.68
N LYS A 39 29.81 -15.34 -12.64
CA LYS A 39 28.36 -15.34 -12.96
C LYS A 39 27.88 -16.65 -13.59
N SER A 40 28.79 -17.46 -14.15
CA SER A 40 28.43 -18.76 -14.73
C SER A 40 28.36 -19.89 -13.72
N ARG A 41 28.81 -19.67 -12.48
CA ARG A 41 28.78 -20.66 -11.39
C ARG A 41 27.50 -20.54 -10.57
N SER A 42 27.06 -21.65 -9.99
CA SER A 42 25.94 -21.66 -9.03
C SER A 42 26.41 -21.22 -7.64
N GLY A 43 25.51 -20.63 -6.85
CA GLY A 43 25.75 -20.33 -5.45
C GLY A 43 26.65 -19.10 -5.15
N VAL A 44 27.13 -18.39 -6.17
CA VAL A 44 28.00 -17.23 -5.97
C VAL A 44 27.19 -15.93 -6.03
N SER A 45 27.17 -15.19 -4.93
CA SER A 45 26.57 -13.86 -4.86
C SER A 45 27.57 -12.81 -5.34
N ILE A 46 27.19 -12.04 -6.38
CA ILE A 46 28.03 -10.99 -6.96
C ILE A 46 27.55 -9.60 -6.53
N LYS A 47 26.31 -9.51 -6.05
CA LYS A 47 25.72 -8.21 -5.68
C LYS A 47 26.49 -7.58 -4.51
N GLY A 48 27.01 -6.38 -4.74
CA GLY A 48 27.69 -5.60 -3.72
C GLY A 48 29.14 -6.03 -3.43
N PHE A 49 29.74 -6.93 -4.25
CA PHE A 49 31.17 -7.25 -4.15
C PHE A 49 31.99 -6.23 -4.93
N GLU A 50 32.92 -5.58 -4.27
CA GLU A 50 33.78 -4.49 -4.80
C GLU A 50 35.24 -4.92 -4.84
N GLY A 51 35.53 -6.14 -5.27
CA GLY A 51 36.91 -6.62 -5.45
C GLY A 51 37.76 -6.73 -4.18
N GLY A 52 37.14 -6.86 -3.01
CA GLY A 52 37.81 -6.87 -1.70
C GLY A 52 37.79 -5.54 -0.96
N GLN A 53 37.50 -4.44 -1.64
CA GLN A 53 37.23 -3.15 -1.00
C GLN A 53 35.94 -3.25 -0.19
N MET A 54 35.87 -2.55 0.96
CA MET A 54 34.66 -2.50 1.78
C MET A 54 33.47 -2.00 0.96
N PRO A 55 32.37 -2.77 0.85
CA PRO A 55 31.22 -2.40 0.05
C PRO A 55 30.58 -1.10 0.51
N ILE A 56 29.97 -0.35 -0.42
CA ILE A 56 29.39 0.98 -0.15
C ILE A 56 28.39 0.98 1.01
N HIS A 57 27.59 -0.09 1.16
CA HIS A 57 26.61 -0.21 2.26
C HIS A 57 27.27 -0.33 3.65
N ARG A 58 28.56 -0.65 3.73
CA ARG A 58 29.36 -0.67 4.96
C ARG A 58 30.14 0.62 5.17
N ARG A 59 30.54 1.31 4.08
CA ARG A 59 31.22 2.60 4.15
C ARG A 59 30.31 3.73 4.58
N LEU A 60 29.03 3.66 4.21
CA LEU A 60 28.07 4.69 4.61
C LEU A 60 27.72 4.58 6.11
N PRO A 61 27.66 5.71 6.82
CA PRO A 61 27.26 5.71 8.22
C PRO A 61 25.80 5.24 8.35
N LYS A 62 25.53 4.47 9.38
CA LYS A 62 24.17 4.06 9.74
C LYS A 62 23.36 5.29 10.15
N ARG A 63 22.12 5.38 9.70
CA ARG A 63 21.22 6.49 10.01
C ARG A 63 19.92 6.00 10.61
N GLY A 64 19.39 6.78 11.55
CA GLY A 64 18.07 6.62 12.11
C GLY A 64 17.92 5.40 13.01
N PHE A 65 16.71 5.19 13.43
CA PHE A 65 16.30 4.07 14.27
C PHE A 65 14.86 3.66 13.94
N ASN A 66 14.51 2.43 14.23
CA ASN A 66 13.15 1.94 14.11
C ASN A 66 12.38 2.22 15.41
N LYS A 67 11.35 3.07 15.34
CA LYS A 67 10.48 3.33 16.47
C LYS A 67 9.56 2.13 16.68
N HIS A 68 9.70 1.38 17.79
CA HIS A 68 8.95 0.15 18.07
C HIS A 68 7.43 0.39 18.14
N ASN A 69 7.00 1.47 18.79
CA ASN A 69 5.58 1.78 18.98
C ASN A 69 5.10 2.86 17.99
N ARG A 70 5.45 2.72 16.71
CA ARG A 70 4.96 3.65 15.68
C ARG A 70 3.50 3.39 15.40
N LYS A 71 2.63 4.35 15.71
CA LYS A 71 1.20 4.30 15.33
C LYS A 71 1.06 4.31 13.81
N VAL A 72 0.33 3.36 13.24
CA VAL A 72 0.10 3.20 11.80
C VAL A 72 -1.38 3.34 11.51
N TYR A 73 -1.78 4.53 11.09
CA TYR A 73 -3.17 4.81 10.70
C TYR A 73 -3.50 4.29 9.31
N ARG A 74 -4.74 3.86 9.12
CA ARG A 74 -5.28 3.64 7.78
C ARG A 74 -5.67 4.98 7.17
N ILE A 75 -5.27 5.19 5.93
CA ILE A 75 -5.58 6.41 5.19
C ILE A 75 -6.91 6.19 4.45
N LEU A 76 -7.81 7.17 4.59
CA LEU A 76 -9.06 7.28 3.84
C LEU A 76 -9.12 8.65 3.18
N ASN A 77 -9.36 8.69 1.88
CA ASN A 77 -9.48 9.96 1.16
C ASN A 77 -10.94 10.43 1.10
N LEU A 78 -11.17 11.73 1.09
CA LEU A 78 -12.51 12.31 1.00
C LEU A 78 -13.24 11.87 -0.28
N GLY A 79 -12.53 11.76 -1.42
CA GLY A 79 -13.14 11.29 -2.66
C GLY A 79 -13.58 9.82 -2.61
N ASP A 80 -12.87 8.97 -1.88
CA ASP A 80 -13.27 7.56 -1.72
C ASP A 80 -14.44 7.44 -0.75
N LEU A 81 -14.48 8.27 0.28
CA LEU A 81 -15.63 8.37 1.19
C LEU A 81 -16.89 8.82 0.42
N GLN A 82 -16.77 9.83 -0.45
CA GLN A 82 -17.90 10.28 -1.28
C GLN A 82 -18.45 9.16 -2.16
N LYS A 83 -17.60 8.40 -2.84
CA LYS A 83 -18.03 7.24 -3.65
C LYS A 83 -18.83 6.21 -2.86
N VAL A 84 -18.46 6.00 -1.59
CA VAL A 84 -19.14 5.04 -0.73
C VAL A 84 -20.50 5.55 -0.28
N ILE A 85 -20.60 6.85 -0.03
CA ILE A 85 -21.86 7.53 0.25
C ILE A 85 -22.78 7.46 -0.97
N ASP A 86 -22.27 7.76 -2.18
CA ASP A 86 -23.03 7.71 -3.43
C ASP A 86 -23.53 6.29 -3.74
N ASN A 87 -22.78 5.27 -3.34
CA ASN A 87 -23.18 3.87 -3.42
C ASN A 87 -24.18 3.42 -2.33
N GLY A 88 -24.61 4.32 -1.46
CA GLY A 88 -25.58 4.05 -0.41
C GLY A 88 -25.11 3.13 0.72
N LYS A 89 -23.81 2.91 0.86
CA LYS A 89 -23.25 2.03 1.91
C LYS A 89 -23.09 2.71 3.26
N ILE A 90 -23.14 4.04 3.30
CA ILE A 90 -23.04 4.85 4.52
C ILE A 90 -24.20 5.84 4.55
N ASP A 91 -24.94 5.86 5.66
CA ASP A 91 -26.02 6.82 5.90
C ASP A 91 -25.43 8.18 6.30
N ILE A 92 -25.75 9.22 5.54
CA ILE A 92 -25.28 10.60 5.77
C ILE A 92 -25.85 11.19 7.07
N LYS A 93 -27.05 10.74 7.48
CA LYS A 93 -27.76 11.27 8.66
C LYS A 93 -27.12 10.84 9.98
N LYS A 94 -26.36 9.74 9.98
CA LYS A 94 -25.68 9.21 11.16
C LYS A 94 -24.25 9.75 11.24
N GLU A 95 -23.70 9.77 12.44
CA GLU A 95 -22.30 10.08 12.65
C GLU A 95 -21.41 8.94 12.08
N ILE A 96 -20.46 9.32 11.23
CA ILE A 96 -19.54 8.38 10.57
C ILE A 96 -18.35 8.12 11.49
N ASN A 97 -18.44 7.05 12.27
CA ASN A 97 -17.37 6.59 13.16
C ASN A 97 -16.50 5.53 12.49
N ASN A 98 -15.36 5.18 13.10
CA ASN A 98 -14.47 4.13 12.63
C ASN A 98 -15.17 2.79 12.39
N SER A 99 -16.15 2.43 13.22
CA SER A 99 -16.94 1.20 13.07
C SER A 99 -17.83 1.22 11.82
N VAL A 100 -18.45 2.36 11.50
CA VAL A 100 -19.28 2.53 10.29
C VAL A 100 -18.42 2.45 9.03
N ILE A 101 -17.21 3.03 9.04
CA ILE A 101 -16.28 2.96 7.93
C ILE A 101 -15.80 1.51 7.71
N LEU A 102 -15.56 0.77 8.79
CA LEU A 102 -15.16 -0.64 8.71
C LEU A 102 -16.28 -1.50 8.12
N SER A 103 -17.52 -1.34 8.60
CA SER A 103 -18.68 -2.09 8.12
C SER A 103 -19.03 -1.79 6.66
N SER A 104 -18.74 -0.59 6.15
CA SER A 104 -18.91 -0.24 4.73
C SER A 104 -17.97 -1.01 3.78
N GLY A 105 -16.94 -1.67 4.31
CA GLY A 105 -15.97 -2.47 3.54
C GLY A 105 -14.93 -1.68 2.78
N VAL A 106 -14.85 -0.35 2.95
CA VAL A 106 -13.82 0.52 2.33
C VAL A 106 -12.45 0.24 2.92
N ILE A 107 -12.41 -0.02 4.20
CA ILE A 107 -11.20 -0.37 4.95
C ILE A 107 -11.38 -1.77 5.53
N LYS A 108 -10.46 -2.68 5.21
CA LYS A 108 -10.51 -4.07 5.71
C LYS A 108 -10.02 -4.20 7.16
N ASN A 109 -9.03 -3.41 7.55
CA ASN A 109 -8.37 -3.49 8.87
C ASN A 109 -8.17 -2.09 9.44
N LEU A 110 -8.58 -1.87 10.68
CA LEU A 110 -8.51 -0.56 11.34
C LEU A 110 -7.08 -0.16 11.73
N LYS A 111 -6.19 -1.14 12.04
CA LYS A 111 -4.89 -0.89 12.67
C LYS A 111 -5.03 -0.01 13.93
N ASP A 112 -4.21 1.05 14.04
CA ASP A 112 -4.23 1.98 15.19
C ASP A 112 -5.26 3.12 15.03
N GLY A 113 -6.06 3.10 13.95
CA GLY A 113 -7.10 4.08 13.67
C GLY A 113 -7.17 4.51 12.21
N ILE A 114 -8.08 5.46 11.93
CA ILE A 114 -8.30 6.03 10.59
C ILE A 114 -7.83 7.47 10.54
N ARG A 115 -7.12 7.83 9.47
CA ARG A 115 -6.72 9.19 9.15
C ARG A 115 -7.31 9.64 7.83
N ILE A 116 -8.06 10.74 7.83
CA ILE A 116 -8.68 11.31 6.63
C ILE A 116 -7.75 12.30 5.95
N LEU A 117 -7.63 12.16 4.63
CA LEU A 117 -6.86 13.05 3.77
C LEU A 117 -7.75 13.70 2.71
N ALA A 118 -7.33 14.91 2.28
CA ALA A 118 -8.08 15.80 1.38
C ALA A 118 -8.04 15.41 -0.11
N ARG A 119 -7.63 14.20 -0.48
CA ARG A 119 -7.60 13.79 -1.88
C ARG A 119 -9.01 13.53 -2.41
N GLY A 120 -9.38 14.19 -3.48
CA GLY A 120 -10.72 14.16 -4.08
C GLY A 120 -11.63 15.26 -3.52
N LYS A 121 -12.87 15.30 -4.00
CA LYS A 121 -13.89 16.27 -3.56
C LYS A 121 -14.95 15.56 -2.74
N ILE A 122 -15.46 16.23 -1.71
CA ILE A 122 -16.65 15.84 -0.97
C ILE A 122 -17.77 16.83 -1.27
N THR A 123 -18.96 16.34 -1.57
CA THR A 123 -20.15 17.14 -1.87
C THR A 123 -21.23 16.98 -0.83
N SER A 124 -21.23 15.86 -0.13
CA SER A 124 -22.24 15.54 0.88
C SER A 124 -21.90 16.18 2.23
N LYS A 125 -22.92 16.71 2.92
CA LYS A 125 -22.79 17.20 4.30
C LYS A 125 -22.71 16.01 5.25
N VAL A 126 -21.56 15.81 5.88
CA VAL A 126 -21.30 14.64 6.75
C VAL A 126 -20.71 15.04 8.09
N ASN A 127 -21.06 14.29 9.12
CA ASN A 127 -20.43 14.37 10.44
C ASN A 127 -19.52 13.17 10.64
N ILE A 128 -18.23 13.42 10.82
CA ILE A 128 -17.20 12.38 10.87
C ILE A 128 -16.43 12.48 12.18
N LEU A 129 -16.27 11.35 12.87
CA LEU A 129 -15.45 11.20 14.07
C LEU A 129 -14.37 10.15 13.83
N VAL A 130 -13.08 10.56 13.77
CA VAL A 130 -11.94 9.70 13.45
C VAL A 130 -10.73 10.02 14.31
N ASP A 131 -9.69 9.16 14.25
CA ASP A 131 -8.47 9.32 15.05
C ASP A 131 -7.50 10.37 14.50
N GLY A 132 -7.66 10.78 13.25
CA GLY A 132 -6.80 11.80 12.67
C GLY A 132 -7.33 12.36 11.35
N ALA A 133 -6.98 13.61 11.06
CA ALA A 133 -7.32 14.27 9.81
C ALA A 133 -6.21 15.23 9.37
N SER A 134 -6.12 15.53 8.08
CA SER A 134 -5.28 16.62 7.59
C SER A 134 -6.02 17.96 7.70
N LYS A 135 -5.30 19.06 7.85
CA LYS A 135 -5.87 20.42 7.93
C LYS A 135 -6.78 20.70 6.72
N ASN A 136 -6.29 20.38 5.52
CA ASN A 136 -7.05 20.58 4.28
C ASN A 136 -8.34 19.72 4.21
N ALA A 137 -8.35 18.52 4.84
CA ALA A 137 -9.56 17.69 4.87
C ALA A 137 -10.62 18.31 5.80
N ILE A 138 -10.21 18.84 6.93
CA ILE A 138 -11.10 19.54 7.87
C ILE A 138 -11.72 20.76 7.18
N GLU A 139 -10.92 21.55 6.45
CA GLU A 139 -11.39 22.73 5.73
C GLU A 139 -12.38 22.37 4.61
N GLN A 140 -12.10 21.31 3.84
CA GLN A 140 -13.01 20.87 2.77
C GLN A 140 -14.35 20.41 3.31
N VAL A 141 -14.37 19.62 4.41
CA VAL A 141 -15.61 19.17 5.04
C VAL A 141 -16.39 20.34 5.62
N LYS A 142 -15.71 21.31 6.26
CA LYS A 142 -16.34 22.54 6.77
C LYS A 142 -16.96 23.38 5.65
N LYS A 143 -16.29 23.53 4.48
CA LYS A 143 -16.81 24.26 3.33
C LYS A 143 -18.14 23.72 2.82
N VAL A 144 -18.37 22.42 2.92
CA VAL A 144 -19.63 21.75 2.52
C VAL A 144 -20.67 21.75 3.64
N GLY A 145 -20.34 22.37 4.79
CA GLY A 145 -21.25 22.45 5.94
C GLY A 145 -21.29 21.18 6.80
N GLY A 146 -20.33 20.27 6.63
CA GLY A 146 -20.11 19.11 7.48
C GLY A 146 -19.21 19.41 8.68
N ASN A 147 -19.10 18.45 9.58
CA ASN A 147 -18.18 18.49 10.72
C ASN A 147 -17.22 17.31 10.69
N LEU A 148 -15.92 17.58 10.93
CA LEU A 148 -14.90 16.54 11.08
C LEU A 148 -14.19 16.76 12.41
N ALA A 149 -14.50 15.88 13.37
CA ALA A 149 -13.91 15.85 14.69
C ALA A 149 -12.81 14.79 14.77
N VAL A 150 -11.74 15.10 15.49
CA VAL A 150 -10.64 14.18 15.75
C VAL A 150 -10.69 13.77 17.22
N THR A 151 -10.64 12.46 17.48
CA THR A 151 -10.67 11.91 18.84
C THR A 151 -9.41 12.34 19.61
N GLU A 152 -9.59 12.94 20.79
CA GLU A 152 -8.51 13.57 21.59
C GLU A 152 -7.41 12.61 22.10
N LYS A 153 -7.54 11.30 21.88
CA LYS A 153 -6.54 10.30 22.29
C LYS A 153 -5.13 10.54 21.72
N ASN A 154 -5.00 11.42 20.74
CA ASN A 154 -3.72 11.67 20.04
C ASN A 154 -3.09 13.04 20.34
N ILE A 155 -3.68 13.87 21.16
CA ILE A 155 -3.14 15.22 21.47
C ILE A 155 -2.09 15.17 22.61
N LYS A 156 -2.12 14.12 23.44
CA LYS A 156 -1.23 14.02 24.62
C LYS A 156 0.20 13.52 24.33
N ASP A 157 0.48 13.02 23.13
CA ASP A 157 1.78 12.45 22.79
C ASP A 157 2.72 13.42 22.03
N THR A 158 2.39 14.73 21.99
CA THR A 158 3.22 15.75 21.30
C THR A 158 3.67 16.88 22.26
N LYS A 159 4.15 16.48 23.44
CA LYS A 159 4.95 17.39 24.30
C LYS A 159 6.31 16.77 24.54
#